data_6423317cc4487cd0251f6ae37aaef092
#
_entry.id   6423317cc4487cd0251f6ae37aaef092
#
_cell.length_a   1.000
_cell.length_b   1.000
_cell.length_c   1.000
_cell.angle_alpha   90.00
_cell.angle_beta   90.00
_cell.angle_gamma   90.00
#
_symmetry.space_group_name_H-M   'P 1'
#
loop_
_entity.id
_entity.type
_entity.pdbx_description
1 polymer ?
#
loop_
_entity_poly.entity_id
_entity_poly.type
_entity_poly.pdbx_seq_one_letter_code
_entity_poly.pdbx_strand_id
1 'polypeptide(L)'
;MMGALVLGFSAAIALWAFEFGKGIAGLDTDAQDELKKLRAEVIELRHDRDKAQTVSNTSGSLLIAEKAIQEKMATQIKQLESDNRLMRDDLGFFEKLLPAGSADGTAIRGLQAELLSPTQLKWQVLVIQSVKNAPDFNGKLDLTINGTLAGRPWMVSLPGGAQALQFRQYRRIEGVLDLPPQAVVKTVTAKVVEGTVTRSVQTFKL
;
A
#
# COMPACT_ATOMS: atom_id res chain seq x y z
N MET A 1 -49.66 -29.11 -95.24
CA MET A 1 -48.93 -29.86 -94.19
C MET A 1 -47.58 -29.28 -93.76
N MET A 2 -46.95 -28.41 -94.51
CA MET A 2 -45.61 -27.82 -94.15
C MET A 2 -45.67 -26.81 -93.04
N GLY A 3 -46.75 -26.04 -92.82
CA GLY A 3 -46.86 -25.02 -91.75
C GLY A 3 -46.94 -25.55 -90.33
N ALA A 4 -47.48 -26.75 -90.12
CA ALA A 4 -47.60 -27.40 -88.82
C ALA A 4 -46.21 -27.92 -88.29
N LEU A 5 -45.35 -28.32 -89.18
CA LEU A 5 -43.97 -28.77 -88.88
C LEU A 5 -43.09 -27.62 -88.44
N VAL A 6 -43.24 -26.44 -89.09
CA VAL A 6 -42.46 -25.25 -88.73
C VAL A 6 -42.89 -24.70 -87.38
N LEU A 7 -44.16 -24.69 -87.05
CA LEU A 7 -44.69 -24.24 -85.76
C LEU A 7 -44.28 -25.18 -84.62
N GLY A 8 -44.28 -26.51 -84.88
CA GLY A 8 -43.84 -27.49 -83.90
C GLY A 8 -42.35 -27.38 -83.58
N PHE A 9 -41.52 -27.10 -84.60
CA PHE A 9 -40.08 -26.94 -84.42
C PHE A 9 -39.70 -25.60 -83.70
N SER A 10 -40.43 -24.53 -84.02
CA SER A 10 -40.20 -23.25 -83.31
C SER A 10 -40.67 -23.28 -81.84
N ALA A 11 -41.73 -24.01 -81.52
CA ALA A 11 -42.20 -24.23 -80.15
C ALA A 11 -41.17 -25.07 -79.33
N ALA A 12 -40.65 -26.12 -79.99
CA ALA A 12 -39.60 -26.92 -79.32
C ALA A 12 -38.33 -26.15 -79.04
N ILE A 13 -37.89 -25.27 -79.96
CA ILE A 13 -36.67 -24.39 -79.74
C ILE A 13 -37.01 -23.36 -78.65
N ALA A 14 -38.18 -22.77 -78.62
CA ALA A 14 -38.54 -21.82 -77.58
C ALA A 14 -38.65 -22.45 -76.21
N LEU A 15 -39.14 -23.67 -76.06
CA LEU A 15 -39.15 -24.42 -74.81
C LEU A 15 -37.71 -24.79 -74.38
N TRP A 16 -36.90 -25.24 -75.31
CA TRP A 16 -35.54 -25.56 -75.01
C TRP A 16 -34.72 -24.34 -74.61
N ALA A 17 -34.84 -23.21 -75.30
CA ALA A 17 -34.22 -21.93 -74.94
C ALA A 17 -34.67 -21.38 -73.55
N PHE A 18 -35.98 -21.57 -73.22
CA PHE A 18 -36.55 -21.22 -71.95
C PHE A 18 -36.02 -22.07 -70.82
N GLU A 19 -35.90 -23.39 -71.00
CA GLU A 19 -35.33 -24.31 -70.04
C GLU A 19 -33.87 -24.04 -69.80
N PHE A 20 -33.10 -23.77 -70.85
CA PHE A 20 -31.69 -23.43 -70.80
C PHE A 20 -31.48 -22.07 -70.18
N GLY A 21 -32.28 -21.08 -70.48
CA GLY A 21 -32.27 -19.77 -69.88
C GLY A 21 -32.57 -19.77 -68.37
N LYS A 22 -33.51 -20.64 -67.95
CA LYS A 22 -33.80 -20.83 -66.52
C LYS A 22 -32.68 -21.47 -65.76
N GLY A 23 -31.92 -22.42 -66.36
CA GLY A 23 -30.74 -23.02 -65.77
C GLY A 23 -29.60 -22.04 -65.58
N ILE A 24 -29.37 -21.16 -66.58
CA ILE A 24 -28.35 -20.13 -66.51
C ILE A 24 -28.70 -19.02 -65.47
N ALA A 25 -29.99 -18.60 -65.43
CA ALA A 25 -30.45 -17.61 -64.49
C ALA A 25 -30.43 -18.15 -63.04
N GLY A 26 -30.69 -19.45 -62.83
CA GLY A 26 -30.57 -20.10 -61.50
C GLY A 26 -29.11 -20.19 -61.01
N LEU A 27 -28.20 -20.52 -61.90
CA LEU A 27 -26.74 -20.58 -61.58
C LEU A 27 -26.19 -19.18 -61.22
N ASP A 28 -26.70 -18.12 -61.85
CA ASP A 28 -26.23 -16.76 -61.58
C ASP A 28 -26.75 -16.22 -60.21
N THR A 29 -27.97 -16.61 -59.83
CA THR A 29 -28.52 -16.28 -58.48
C THR A 29 -27.84 -17.02 -57.38
N ASP A 30 -27.56 -18.31 -57.54
CA ASP A 30 -26.84 -19.11 -56.54
C ASP A 30 -25.39 -18.60 -56.34
N ALA A 31 -24.71 -18.29 -57.43
CA ALA A 31 -23.34 -17.71 -57.37
C ALA A 31 -23.32 -16.32 -56.70
N GLN A 32 -24.35 -15.49 -56.93
CA GLN A 32 -24.47 -14.18 -56.27
C GLN A 32 -24.77 -14.32 -54.78
N ASP A 33 -25.57 -15.26 -54.35
CA ASP A 33 -25.89 -15.49 -52.96
C ASP A 33 -24.66 -16.11 -52.21
N GLU A 34 -23.90 -16.96 -52.88
CA GLU A 34 -22.63 -17.47 -52.35
C GLU A 34 -21.60 -16.33 -52.19
N LEU A 35 -21.49 -15.45 -53.18
CA LEU A 35 -20.62 -14.26 -53.07
C LEU A 35 -21.02 -13.32 -51.92
N LYS A 36 -22.34 -13.14 -51.67
CA LYS A 36 -22.82 -12.35 -50.53
C LYS A 36 -22.44 -13.01 -49.20
N LYS A 37 -22.64 -14.32 -49.08
CA LYS A 37 -22.24 -15.10 -47.88
C LYS A 37 -20.76 -15.01 -47.63
N LEU A 38 -19.93 -15.26 -48.64
CA LEU A 38 -18.48 -15.17 -48.53
C LEU A 38 -18.00 -13.76 -48.15
N ARG A 39 -18.65 -12.72 -48.71
CA ARG A 39 -18.34 -11.32 -48.32
C ARG A 39 -18.71 -11.04 -46.88
N ALA A 40 -19.84 -11.53 -46.39
CA ALA A 40 -20.23 -11.39 -44.99
C ALA A 40 -19.25 -12.11 -44.06
N GLU A 41 -18.87 -13.34 -44.40
CA GLU A 41 -17.88 -14.10 -43.65
C GLU A 41 -16.51 -13.42 -43.62
N VAL A 42 -16.04 -12.87 -44.73
CA VAL A 42 -14.79 -12.11 -44.78
C VAL A 42 -14.84 -10.85 -43.88
N ILE A 43 -16.00 -10.18 -43.84
CA ILE A 43 -16.17 -9.01 -42.94
C ILE A 43 -16.13 -9.46 -41.47
N GLU A 44 -16.81 -10.55 -41.13
CA GLU A 44 -16.82 -11.11 -39.78
C GLU A 44 -15.43 -11.55 -39.35
N LEU A 45 -14.74 -12.34 -40.17
CA LEU A 45 -13.37 -12.80 -39.91
C LEU A 45 -12.38 -11.62 -39.77
N ARG A 46 -12.53 -10.57 -40.55
CA ARG A 46 -11.70 -9.35 -40.39
C ARG A 46 -11.99 -8.66 -39.07
N HIS A 47 -13.24 -8.55 -38.68
CA HIS A 47 -13.63 -7.97 -37.39
C HIS A 47 -13.06 -8.77 -36.21
N ASP A 48 -13.15 -10.09 -36.28
CA ASP A 48 -12.61 -10.98 -35.23
C ASP A 48 -11.08 -10.92 -35.17
N ARG A 49 -10.41 -10.89 -36.34
CA ARG A 49 -8.98 -10.68 -36.39
C ARG A 49 -8.60 -9.33 -35.76
N ASP A 50 -9.30 -8.25 -36.07
CA ASP A 50 -8.99 -6.91 -35.55
C ASP A 50 -9.23 -6.84 -34.04
N LYS A 51 -10.29 -7.49 -33.54
CA LYS A 51 -10.52 -7.66 -32.10
C LYS A 51 -9.38 -8.44 -31.44
N ALA A 52 -9.03 -9.61 -31.98
CA ALA A 52 -7.96 -10.45 -31.46
C ALA A 52 -6.62 -9.68 -31.43
N GLN A 53 -6.33 -8.93 -32.50
CA GLN A 53 -5.12 -8.10 -32.57
C GLN A 53 -5.12 -6.99 -31.50
N THR A 54 -6.26 -6.33 -31.28
CA THR A 54 -6.40 -5.30 -30.25
C THR A 54 -6.21 -5.89 -28.86
N VAL A 55 -6.81 -7.03 -28.56
CA VAL A 55 -6.65 -7.74 -27.29
C VAL A 55 -5.18 -8.13 -27.09
N SER A 56 -4.54 -8.69 -28.11
CA SER A 56 -3.13 -9.07 -28.05
C SER A 56 -2.22 -7.87 -27.78
N ASN A 57 -2.42 -6.76 -28.47
CA ASN A 57 -1.63 -5.53 -28.28
C ASN A 57 -1.85 -4.94 -26.87
N THR A 58 -3.09 -4.91 -26.39
CA THR A 58 -3.43 -4.41 -25.05
C THR A 58 -2.83 -5.30 -23.98
N SER A 59 -2.96 -6.63 -24.13
CA SER A 59 -2.36 -7.59 -23.19
C SER A 59 -0.83 -7.48 -23.15
N GLY A 60 -0.19 -7.30 -24.30
CA GLY A 60 1.26 -7.07 -24.37
C GLY A 60 1.68 -5.80 -23.63
N SER A 61 0.94 -4.71 -23.81
CA SER A 61 1.22 -3.44 -23.11
C SER A 61 1.01 -3.55 -21.61
N LEU A 62 -0.03 -4.26 -21.16
CA LEU A 62 -0.30 -4.52 -19.74
C LEU A 62 0.80 -5.34 -19.09
N LEU A 63 1.29 -6.40 -19.75
CA LEU A 63 2.40 -7.21 -19.24
C LEU A 63 3.70 -6.41 -19.09
N ILE A 64 4.00 -5.53 -20.04
CA ILE A 64 5.17 -4.64 -19.95
C ILE A 64 5.02 -3.67 -18.77
N ALA A 65 3.84 -3.07 -18.61
CA ALA A 65 3.56 -2.16 -17.50
C ALA A 65 3.64 -2.87 -16.15
N GLU A 66 3.06 -4.07 -16.04
CA GLU A 66 3.10 -4.89 -14.82
C GLU A 66 4.54 -5.26 -14.45
N LYS A 67 5.35 -5.69 -15.42
CA LYS A 67 6.77 -5.99 -15.20
C LYS A 67 7.55 -4.77 -14.70
N ALA A 68 7.31 -3.60 -15.28
CA ALA A 68 7.95 -2.36 -14.84
C ALA A 68 7.55 -1.98 -13.41
N ILE A 69 6.27 -2.19 -13.02
CA ILE A 69 5.79 -1.98 -11.65
C ILE A 69 6.46 -2.97 -10.69
N GLN A 70 6.56 -4.25 -11.05
CA GLN A 70 7.22 -5.27 -10.22
C GLN A 70 8.70 -4.94 -10.01
N GLU A 71 9.43 -4.54 -11.05
CA GLU A 71 10.83 -4.12 -10.95
C GLU A 71 11.01 -2.89 -10.04
N LYS A 72 10.11 -1.91 -10.16
CA LYS A 72 10.09 -0.73 -9.27
C LYS A 72 9.84 -1.12 -7.82
N MET A 73 8.84 -1.98 -7.56
CA MET A 73 8.55 -2.47 -6.21
C MET A 73 9.73 -3.26 -5.63
N ALA A 74 10.36 -4.14 -6.41
CA ALA A 74 11.52 -4.89 -5.96
C ALA A 74 12.70 -3.96 -5.58
N THR A 75 12.91 -2.90 -6.34
CA THR A 75 13.93 -1.88 -6.05
C THR A 75 13.60 -1.13 -4.76
N GLN A 76 12.34 -0.73 -4.58
CA GLN A 76 11.90 -0.04 -3.35
C GLN A 76 12.04 -0.93 -2.11
N ILE A 77 11.70 -2.21 -2.22
CA ILE A 77 11.86 -3.19 -1.12
C ILE A 77 13.34 -3.28 -0.73
N LYS A 78 14.25 -3.45 -1.70
CA LYS A 78 15.70 -3.50 -1.43
C LYS A 78 16.20 -2.22 -0.76
N GLN A 79 15.72 -1.06 -1.20
CA GLN A 79 16.10 0.22 -0.59
C GLN A 79 15.62 0.30 0.86
N LEU A 80 14.34 -0.01 1.12
CA LEU A 80 13.78 -0.01 2.48
C LEU A 80 14.46 -1.02 3.40
N GLU A 81 14.84 -2.19 2.90
CA GLU A 81 15.61 -3.17 3.67
C GLU A 81 17.01 -2.66 4.01
N SER A 82 17.67 -2.00 3.07
CA SER A 82 18.99 -1.37 3.29
C SER A 82 18.90 -0.26 4.34
N ASP A 83 17.93 0.64 4.20
CA ASP A 83 17.70 1.74 5.14
C ASP A 83 17.37 1.20 6.54
N ASN A 84 16.57 0.13 6.63
CA ASN A 84 16.24 -0.52 7.89
C ASN A 84 17.47 -1.14 8.56
N ARG A 85 18.38 -1.75 7.77
CA ARG A 85 19.66 -2.28 8.30
C ARG A 85 20.54 -1.17 8.82
N LEU A 86 20.73 -0.09 8.04
CA LEU A 86 21.52 1.06 8.46
C LEU A 86 20.98 1.66 9.75
N MET A 87 19.67 1.89 9.86
CA MET A 87 19.06 2.40 11.07
C MET A 87 19.24 1.46 12.28
N ARG A 88 19.22 0.14 12.07
CA ARG A 88 19.50 -0.83 13.15
C ARG A 88 20.97 -0.82 13.58
N ASP A 89 21.88 -0.71 12.63
CA ASP A 89 23.32 -0.65 12.89
C ASP A 89 23.66 0.64 13.64
N ASP A 90 23.08 1.78 13.26
CA ASP A 90 23.22 3.05 13.97
C ASP A 90 22.68 2.96 15.40
N LEU A 91 21.49 2.37 15.59
CA LEU A 91 20.94 2.14 16.92
C LEU A 91 21.87 1.25 17.77
N GLY A 92 22.38 0.16 17.20
CA GLY A 92 23.34 -0.72 17.90
C GLY A 92 24.66 -0.04 18.23
N PHE A 93 25.11 0.89 17.39
CA PHE A 93 26.28 1.72 17.68
C PHE A 93 26.00 2.71 18.83
N PHE A 94 24.88 3.42 18.79
CA PHE A 94 24.47 4.32 19.87
C PHE A 94 24.24 3.60 21.19
N GLU A 95 23.69 2.39 21.18
CA GLU A 95 23.53 1.56 22.38
C GLU A 95 24.87 1.21 23.04
N LYS A 96 25.92 1.02 22.25
CA LYS A 96 27.29 0.74 22.77
C LYS A 96 28.00 1.97 23.32
N LEU A 97 27.67 3.16 22.79
CA LEU A 97 28.27 4.41 23.23
C LEU A 97 27.62 4.99 24.50
N LEU A 98 26.40 4.58 24.82
CA LEU A 98 25.74 5.03 26.03
C LEU A 98 26.31 4.29 27.25
N PRO A 99 26.83 5.00 28.25
CA PRO A 99 27.35 4.37 29.46
C PRO A 99 26.27 3.51 30.10
N ALA A 100 26.65 2.32 30.56
CA ALA A 100 25.75 1.39 31.26
C ALA A 100 25.29 2.04 32.58
N GLY A 101 24.25 2.82 32.50
CA GLY A 101 23.66 3.48 33.67
C GLY A 101 22.52 2.61 34.21
N SER A 102 22.77 2.01 35.29
CA SER A 102 22.02 1.28 36.31
C SER A 102 22.37 -0.20 36.43
N ALA A 103 22.80 -0.56 37.61
CA ALA A 103 23.13 -1.95 37.98
C ALA A 103 21.91 -2.91 37.95
N ASP A 104 20.71 -2.38 37.81
CA ASP A 104 19.44 -3.12 37.94
C ASP A 104 18.74 -3.49 36.62
N GLY A 105 19.44 -3.40 35.51
CA GLY A 105 18.95 -3.96 34.24
C GLY A 105 17.89 -3.16 33.47
N THR A 106 17.07 -2.34 34.12
CA THR A 106 16.05 -1.51 33.47
C THR A 106 16.40 -0.03 33.54
N ALA A 107 16.48 0.65 32.40
CA ALA A 107 16.87 2.04 32.32
C ALA A 107 16.05 2.83 31.29
N ILE A 108 15.82 4.12 31.58
CA ILE A 108 15.37 5.07 30.59
C ILE A 108 16.57 5.46 29.74
N ARG A 109 16.50 5.20 28.42
CA ARG A 109 17.59 5.52 27.45
C ARG A 109 17.30 6.76 26.64
N GLY A 110 16.06 7.16 26.55
CA GLY A 110 15.68 8.37 25.86
C GLY A 110 14.48 9.01 26.53
N LEU A 111 14.58 10.29 26.80
CA LEU A 111 13.48 11.15 27.21
C LEU A 111 13.56 12.40 26.35
N GLN A 112 12.51 12.64 25.60
CA GLN A 112 12.37 13.83 24.76
C GLN A 112 11.03 14.48 25.03
N ALA A 113 11.02 15.79 24.99
CA ALA A 113 9.80 16.58 25.12
C ALA A 113 9.86 17.81 24.20
N GLU A 114 8.78 18.09 23.52
CA GLU A 114 8.67 19.16 22.54
C GLU A 114 7.30 19.85 22.65
N LEU A 115 7.28 21.16 22.61
CA LEU A 115 6.05 21.93 22.55
C LEU A 115 5.51 21.91 21.11
N LEU A 116 4.37 21.24 20.89
CA LEU A 116 3.64 21.28 19.62
C LEU A 116 2.89 22.58 19.44
N SER A 117 2.42 23.15 20.54
CA SER A 117 1.72 24.42 20.61
C SER A 117 1.92 25.06 22.00
N PRO A 118 1.53 26.32 22.22
CA PRO A 118 1.60 26.94 23.56
C PRO A 118 0.83 26.17 24.65
N THR A 119 -0.10 25.30 24.26
CA THR A 119 -0.96 24.51 25.16
C THR A 119 -0.79 23.01 25.01
N GLN A 120 0.19 22.53 24.24
CA GLN A 120 0.38 21.08 24.02
C GLN A 120 1.86 20.70 24.07
N LEU A 121 2.19 19.75 24.93
CA LEU A 121 3.50 19.15 25.06
C LEU A 121 3.47 17.70 24.58
N LYS A 122 4.24 17.40 23.53
CA LYS A 122 4.54 16.03 23.13
C LYS A 122 5.71 15.51 23.94
N TRP A 123 5.60 14.30 24.42
CA TRP A 123 6.67 13.64 25.14
C TRP A 123 6.87 12.21 24.62
N GLN A 124 8.10 11.71 24.75
CA GLN A 124 8.49 10.39 24.33
C GLN A 124 9.54 9.82 25.27
N VAL A 125 9.33 8.60 25.74
CA VAL A 125 10.22 7.87 26.63
C VAL A 125 10.60 6.53 26.02
N LEU A 126 11.89 6.22 25.96
CA LEU A 126 12.42 4.91 25.60
C LEU A 126 12.97 4.23 26.84
N VAL A 127 12.37 3.12 27.22
CA VAL A 127 12.84 2.27 28.33
C VAL A 127 13.41 0.97 27.76
N ILE A 128 14.55 0.54 28.25
CA ILE A 128 15.17 -0.72 27.86
C ILE A 128 15.49 -1.58 29.07
N GLN A 129 15.55 -2.89 28.83
CA GLN A 129 16.06 -3.87 29.78
C GLN A 129 17.37 -4.45 29.23
N SER A 130 18.49 -4.13 29.89
CA SER A 130 19.83 -4.44 29.39
C SER A 130 20.26 -5.90 29.67
N VAL A 131 19.50 -6.64 30.49
CA VAL A 131 19.83 -8.01 30.85
C VAL A 131 19.32 -8.99 29.78
N LYS A 132 20.22 -9.78 29.21
CA LYS A 132 19.85 -10.87 28.29
C LYS A 132 19.00 -11.92 29.01
N ASN A 133 17.89 -12.33 28.37
CA ASN A 133 16.97 -13.33 28.92
C ASN A 133 16.30 -12.95 30.27
N ALA A 134 16.24 -11.65 30.58
CA ALA A 134 15.44 -11.22 31.73
C ALA A 134 13.96 -11.57 31.57
N PRO A 135 13.24 -11.81 32.67
CA PRO A 135 11.78 -11.95 32.64
C PRO A 135 11.13 -10.66 32.14
N ASP A 136 9.88 -10.76 31.72
CA ASP A 136 9.11 -9.58 31.28
C ASP A 136 9.04 -8.57 32.41
N PHE A 137 9.45 -7.35 32.11
CA PHE A 137 9.35 -6.25 33.07
C PHE A 137 7.90 -5.84 33.25
N ASN A 138 7.46 -5.75 34.49
CA ASN A 138 6.14 -5.29 34.89
C ASN A 138 6.25 -4.16 35.89
N GLY A 139 5.98 -2.95 35.44
CA GLY A 139 6.11 -1.76 36.27
C GLY A 139 5.18 -0.63 35.84
N LYS A 140 5.56 0.58 36.21
CA LYS A 140 4.84 1.80 35.86
C LYS A 140 5.81 2.89 35.43
N LEU A 141 5.40 3.71 34.47
CA LEU A 141 6.03 4.95 34.11
C LEU A 141 5.28 6.12 34.72
N ASP A 142 5.96 6.88 35.53
CA ASP A 142 5.48 8.16 36.08
C ASP A 142 6.19 9.31 35.38
N LEU A 143 5.42 10.26 34.88
CA LEU A 143 5.94 11.43 34.18
C LEU A 143 5.46 12.69 34.91
N THR A 144 6.43 13.52 35.29
CA THR A 144 6.18 14.78 36.00
C THR A 144 6.76 15.92 35.19
N ILE A 145 5.94 16.92 34.93
CA ILE A 145 6.31 18.17 34.24
C ILE A 145 6.40 19.28 35.27
N ASN A 146 7.54 19.98 35.29
CA ASN A 146 7.78 21.11 36.14
C ASN A 146 7.99 22.38 35.32
N GLY A 147 7.49 23.48 35.82
CA GLY A 147 7.60 24.76 35.14
C GLY A 147 7.05 25.92 35.97
N THR A 148 6.59 26.93 35.28
CA THR A 148 5.91 28.06 35.90
C THR A 148 4.57 28.31 35.22
N LEU A 149 3.56 28.66 36.00
CA LEU A 149 2.24 29.12 35.55
C LEU A 149 2.00 30.54 36.08
N ALA A 150 1.84 31.50 35.19
CA ALA A 150 1.73 32.91 35.54
C ALA A 150 2.84 33.38 36.50
N GLY A 151 4.09 32.94 36.28
CA GLY A 151 5.26 33.30 37.10
C GLY A 151 5.42 32.52 38.41
N ARG A 152 4.49 31.65 38.78
CA ARG A 152 4.56 30.83 40.01
C ARG A 152 5.02 29.39 39.68
N PRO A 153 5.78 28.74 40.57
CA PRO A 153 6.12 27.35 40.38
C PRO A 153 4.89 26.47 40.15
N TRP A 154 4.96 25.59 39.15
CA TRP A 154 3.86 24.72 38.75
C TRP A 154 4.39 23.33 38.43
N MET A 155 3.63 22.31 38.80
CA MET A 155 3.95 20.91 38.55
C MET A 155 2.68 20.17 38.16
N VAL A 156 2.78 19.29 37.19
CA VAL A 156 1.71 18.39 36.78
C VAL A 156 2.23 17.03 36.45
N SER A 157 1.47 15.99 36.80
CA SER A 157 1.70 14.60 36.38
C SER A 157 0.75 14.23 35.24
N LEU A 158 0.99 13.09 34.59
CA LEU A 158 0.14 12.59 33.53
C LEU A 158 -1.32 12.49 33.98
N PRO A 159 -2.28 12.87 33.11
CA PRO A 159 -3.70 12.61 33.34
C PRO A 159 -3.91 11.09 33.48
N GLY A 160 -4.53 10.64 34.57
CA GLY A 160 -4.69 9.23 34.87
C GLY A 160 -3.55 8.61 35.69
N GLY A 161 -2.50 9.37 36.05
CA GLY A 161 -1.41 8.91 36.91
C GLY A 161 -0.36 8.08 36.15
N ALA A 162 0.39 7.26 36.90
CA ALA A 162 1.45 6.45 36.34
C ALA A 162 0.92 5.39 35.37
N GLN A 163 1.46 5.34 34.16
CA GLN A 163 1.06 4.40 33.09
C GLN A 163 1.68 3.02 33.34
N ALA A 164 0.90 1.96 33.13
CA ALA A 164 1.40 0.57 33.17
C ALA A 164 2.45 0.34 32.09
N LEU A 165 3.56 -0.27 32.49
CA LEU A 165 4.73 -0.52 31.64
C LEU A 165 5.06 -2.00 31.68
N GLN A 166 4.80 -2.68 30.56
CA GLN A 166 5.13 -4.09 30.39
C GLN A 166 5.92 -4.30 29.10
N PHE A 167 7.10 -4.92 29.17
CA PHE A 167 7.94 -5.21 28.01
C PHE A 167 9.01 -6.25 28.35
N ARG A 168 9.59 -6.85 27.30
CA ARG A 168 10.65 -7.84 27.44
C ARG A 168 12.05 -7.27 27.25
N GLN A 169 12.27 -6.49 26.22
CA GLN A 169 13.58 -5.91 25.90
C GLN A 169 13.56 -4.40 25.93
N TYR A 170 12.60 -3.79 25.24
CA TYR A 170 12.42 -2.33 25.22
C TYR A 170 10.96 -1.96 24.98
N ARG A 171 10.63 -0.76 25.37
CA ARG A 171 9.35 -0.12 25.03
C ARG A 171 9.52 1.37 24.85
N ARG A 172 8.93 1.87 23.76
CA ARG A 172 8.74 3.29 23.53
C ARG A 172 7.31 3.65 23.93
N ILE A 173 7.19 4.73 24.67
CA ILE A 173 5.91 5.29 25.10
C ILE A 173 5.93 6.75 24.73
N GLU A 174 4.86 7.23 24.17
CA GLU A 174 4.68 8.62 23.77
C GLU A 174 3.28 9.10 24.06
N GLY A 175 3.12 10.41 24.19
CA GLY A 175 1.84 11.01 24.40
C GLY A 175 1.89 12.51 24.21
N VAL A 176 0.70 13.11 24.25
CA VAL A 176 0.52 14.55 24.24
C VAL A 176 -0.19 14.93 25.53
N LEU A 177 0.33 15.95 26.18
CA LEU A 177 -0.26 16.53 27.39
C LEU A 177 -0.76 17.93 27.09
N ASP A 178 -2.00 18.21 27.45
CA ASP A 178 -2.55 19.55 27.38
C ASP A 178 -2.05 20.38 28.58
N LEU A 179 -1.50 21.54 28.26
CA LEU A 179 -0.97 22.49 29.24
C LEU A 179 -1.96 23.61 29.49
N PRO A 180 -2.06 24.11 30.72
CA PRO A 180 -2.86 25.28 30.97
C PRO A 180 -2.29 26.51 30.23
N PRO A 181 -3.15 27.46 29.81
CA PRO A 181 -2.70 28.71 29.20
C PRO A 181 -1.66 29.42 30.08
N GLN A 182 -0.59 29.99 29.48
CA GLN A 182 0.53 30.66 30.17
C GLN A 182 1.42 29.75 31.01
N ALA A 183 1.33 28.42 30.83
CA ALA A 183 2.30 27.50 31.42
C ALA A 183 3.63 27.54 30.61
N VAL A 184 4.72 27.69 31.35
CA VAL A 184 6.08 27.58 30.77
C VAL A 184 6.72 26.35 31.35
N VAL A 185 6.88 25.33 30.51
CA VAL A 185 7.54 24.07 30.88
C VAL A 185 9.05 24.29 30.95
N LYS A 186 9.70 23.84 32.01
CA LYS A 186 11.15 23.91 32.21
C LYS A 186 11.79 22.54 32.16
N THR A 187 11.16 21.56 32.82
CA THR A 187 11.70 20.21 32.90
C THR A 187 10.61 19.16 32.83
N VAL A 188 10.92 18.05 32.18
CA VAL A 188 10.11 16.83 32.18
C VAL A 188 10.92 15.75 32.85
N THR A 189 10.40 15.09 33.87
CA THR A 189 11.05 14.00 34.59
C THR A 189 10.24 12.72 34.39
N ALA A 190 10.89 11.70 33.88
CA ALA A 190 10.35 10.37 33.75
C ALA A 190 10.95 9.46 34.83
N LYS A 191 10.11 8.66 35.49
CA LYS A 191 10.48 7.72 36.54
C LYS A 191 9.87 6.35 36.24
N VAL A 192 10.69 5.31 36.17
CA VAL A 192 10.27 3.93 36.02
C VAL A 192 10.28 3.25 37.39
N VAL A 193 9.15 2.66 37.75
CA VAL A 193 8.94 2.04 39.06
C VAL A 193 8.46 0.60 38.87
N GLU A 194 9.06 -0.34 39.60
CA GLU A 194 8.63 -1.73 39.68
C GLU A 194 8.20 -2.03 41.14
N GLY A 195 6.90 -2.29 41.32
CA GLY A 195 6.35 -2.36 42.68
C GLY A 195 6.55 -1.05 43.44
N THR A 196 7.39 -1.04 44.46
CA THR A 196 7.79 0.12 45.25
C THR A 196 9.20 0.64 44.94
N VAL A 197 9.95 -0.07 44.06
CA VAL A 197 11.33 0.23 43.75
C VAL A 197 11.41 1.13 42.52
N THR A 198 12.16 2.22 42.66
CA THR A 198 12.50 3.08 41.50
C THR A 198 13.67 2.45 40.76
N ARG A 199 13.45 2.07 39.50
CA ARG A 199 14.47 1.46 38.66
C ARG A 199 15.28 2.49 37.88
N SER A 200 14.66 3.54 37.43
CA SER A 200 15.34 4.60 36.67
C SER A 200 14.61 5.93 36.76
N VAL A 201 15.39 7.01 36.76
CA VAL A 201 14.83 8.38 36.67
C VAL A 201 15.67 9.15 35.64
N GLN A 202 15.02 9.88 34.78
CA GLN A 202 15.67 10.76 33.82
C GLN A 202 14.88 12.08 33.73
N THR A 203 15.64 13.18 33.62
CA THR A 203 15.10 14.54 33.48
C THR A 203 15.57 15.15 32.17
N PHE A 204 14.63 15.71 31.44
CA PHE A 204 14.86 16.49 30.21
C PHE A 204 14.54 17.96 30.48
N LYS A 205 15.42 18.86 30.01
CA LYS A 205 15.21 20.33 30.09
C LYS A 205 14.77 20.85 28.72
N LEU A 206 13.71 21.64 28.70
CA LEU A 206 13.24 22.33 27.50
C LEU A 206 13.92 23.70 27.38
#